data_2b61dbcebf48964cad55277169fb8e0d
#
_entry.id   2b61dbcebf48964cad55277169fb8e0d
#
_cell.length_a   1.000
_cell.length_b   1.000
_cell.length_c   1.000
_cell.angle_alpha   90.00
_cell.angle_beta   90.00
_cell.angle_gamma   90.00
#
_symmetry.space_group_name_H-M   'P 1'
#
loop_
_entity.id
_entity.type
_entity.pdbx_description
1 polymer ?
#
loop_
_entity_poly.entity_id
_entity_poly.type
_entity_poly.pdbx_seq_one_letter_code
_entity_poly.pdbx_strand_id
1 'polypeptide(L)'
;MNVIEKISVVMCSYNGEKYIRQQLDSILQQTYPIHEIIINDDISTDKTVDIIKEYMIRHDNIHLFVNSKRLGAHPNFMVALEKASGNYIAISDQDDIWELTKIEKQIACIKGYTLCFSLSRAFGDGVEAYTECRVPNTNVFRLLFYPVIPGHAMLFERSVLSHIPKTDYVVYDLLLALAANLFGGIVACPEVLNLHRRHNSAFSYSKPKNYNKSIFNVFNY
;
A
#
# COMPACT_ATOMS: atom_id res chain seq x y z
N MET A 1 16.97 6.33 -25.36
CA MET A 1 17.28 5.78 -24.02
C MET A 1 15.98 5.76 -23.24
N ASN A 2 15.55 4.62 -22.74
CA ASN A 2 14.40 4.60 -21.85
C ASN A 2 14.80 5.29 -20.53
N VAL A 3 14.10 6.35 -20.18
CA VAL A 3 14.28 7.01 -18.88
C VAL A 3 13.78 6.03 -17.81
N ILE A 4 14.65 5.71 -16.85
CA ILE A 4 14.25 4.89 -15.70
C ILE A 4 13.50 5.81 -14.73
N GLU A 5 12.24 5.51 -14.49
CA GLU A 5 11.40 6.28 -13.58
C GLU A 5 11.84 6.06 -12.12
N LYS A 6 11.86 7.13 -11.34
CA LYS A 6 12.19 7.05 -9.91
C LYS A 6 10.98 6.59 -9.11
N ILE A 7 11.14 5.47 -8.40
CA ILE A 7 10.10 4.86 -7.57
C ILE A 7 10.40 5.12 -6.09
N SER A 8 9.48 5.79 -5.40
CA SER A 8 9.46 5.82 -3.94
C SER A 8 8.56 4.70 -3.42
N VAL A 9 9.08 3.83 -2.58
CA VAL A 9 8.25 2.90 -1.81
C VAL A 9 7.92 3.56 -0.48
N VAL A 10 6.63 3.67 -0.15
CA VAL A 10 6.16 4.25 1.11
C VAL A 10 5.55 3.17 1.97
N MET A 11 6.13 2.97 3.16
CA MET A 11 5.72 1.99 4.16
C MET A 11 5.39 2.69 5.47
N CYS A 12 4.29 2.27 6.11
CA CYS A 12 4.01 2.62 7.50
C CYS A 12 4.25 1.42 8.40
N SER A 13 4.88 1.63 9.56
CA SER A 13 5.15 0.58 10.53
C SER A 13 4.57 0.89 11.91
N TYR A 14 4.13 -0.17 12.59
CA TYR A 14 3.74 -0.18 14.00
C TYR A 14 3.79 -1.60 14.53
N ASN A 15 4.73 -1.89 15.46
CA ASN A 15 4.90 -3.20 16.09
C ASN A 15 4.94 -4.35 15.07
N GLY A 16 5.79 -4.21 14.05
CA GLY A 16 5.92 -5.12 12.93
C GLY A 16 7.14 -6.04 12.98
N GLU A 17 7.83 -6.18 14.13
CA GLU A 17 9.10 -6.92 14.26
C GLU A 17 9.06 -8.32 13.66
N LYS A 18 7.89 -8.97 13.70
CA LYS A 18 7.71 -10.34 13.24
C LYS A 18 7.82 -10.50 11.72
N TYR A 19 7.43 -9.47 10.95
CA TYR A 19 7.24 -9.61 9.51
C TYR A 19 8.05 -8.63 8.67
N ILE A 20 8.43 -7.47 9.22
CA ILE A 20 9.02 -6.36 8.48
C ILE A 20 10.30 -6.73 7.72
N ARG A 21 11.09 -7.70 8.21
CA ARG A 21 12.28 -8.20 7.50
C ARG A 21 11.91 -8.82 6.15
N GLN A 22 10.90 -9.71 6.13
CA GLN A 22 10.47 -10.37 4.90
C GLN A 22 9.95 -9.35 3.88
N GLN A 23 9.21 -8.34 4.35
CA GLN A 23 8.70 -7.29 3.47
C GLN A 23 9.83 -6.45 2.90
N LEU A 24 10.78 -5.98 3.73
CA LEU A 24 11.94 -5.22 3.26
C LEU A 24 12.79 -6.02 2.27
N ASP A 25 13.04 -7.30 2.54
CA ASP A 25 13.78 -8.17 1.63
C ASP A 25 13.08 -8.27 0.27
N SER A 26 11.74 -8.42 0.24
CA SER A 26 10.98 -8.52 -1.00
C SER A 26 10.97 -7.21 -1.82
N ILE A 27 11.04 -6.05 -1.15
CA ILE A 27 11.16 -4.75 -1.80
C ILE A 27 12.57 -4.55 -2.37
N LEU A 28 13.60 -4.89 -1.60
CA LEU A 28 14.99 -4.71 -2.01
C LEU A 28 15.41 -5.66 -3.15
N GLN A 29 14.70 -6.78 -3.32
CA GLN A 29 14.94 -7.74 -4.40
C GLN A 29 14.21 -7.42 -5.70
N GLN A 30 13.44 -6.33 -5.78
CA GLN A 30 12.70 -5.99 -7.00
C GLN A 30 13.60 -5.89 -8.23
N THR A 31 13.14 -6.43 -9.37
CA THR A 31 13.87 -6.35 -10.66
C THR A 31 13.95 -4.92 -11.19
N TYR A 32 12.98 -4.08 -10.84
CA TYR A 32 13.01 -2.64 -11.15
C TYR A 32 13.69 -1.87 -10.02
N PRO A 33 14.64 -0.96 -10.32
CA PRO A 33 15.39 -0.24 -9.29
C PRO A 33 14.50 0.67 -8.45
N ILE A 34 14.58 0.51 -7.13
CA ILE A 34 13.88 1.36 -6.16
C ILE A 34 14.75 2.57 -5.84
N HIS A 35 14.23 3.77 -6.07
CA HIS A 35 14.94 5.01 -5.81
C HIS A 35 15.11 5.25 -4.31
N GLU A 36 14.04 5.08 -3.55
CA GLU A 36 14.02 5.25 -2.08
C GLU A 36 12.93 4.42 -1.42
N ILE A 37 13.12 4.09 -0.16
CA ILE A 37 12.13 3.45 0.71
C ILE A 37 11.91 4.36 1.90
N ILE A 38 10.74 5.01 1.95
CA ILE A 38 10.30 5.86 3.05
C ILE A 38 9.54 5.02 4.05
N ILE A 39 10.03 4.91 5.28
CA ILE A 39 9.36 4.20 6.36
C ILE A 39 8.96 5.20 7.43
N ASN A 40 7.66 5.31 7.73
CA ASN A 40 7.15 6.15 8.80
C ASN A 40 6.61 5.26 9.94
N ASP A 41 7.34 5.24 11.04
CA ASP A 41 7.01 4.41 12.20
C ASP A 41 6.09 5.15 13.18
N ASP A 42 5.02 4.49 13.59
CA ASP A 42 3.99 5.07 14.46
C ASP A 42 4.25 4.76 15.94
N ILE A 43 5.49 5.00 16.40
CA ILE A 43 6.00 4.76 17.76
C ILE A 43 5.91 3.27 18.13
N SER A 44 6.59 2.41 17.38
CA SER A 44 6.75 1.00 17.73
C SER A 44 7.45 0.83 19.06
N THR A 45 6.98 -0.13 19.85
CA THR A 45 7.51 -0.48 21.18
C THR A 45 8.25 -1.82 21.18
N ASP A 46 8.23 -2.53 20.06
CA ASP A 46 8.97 -3.77 19.80
C ASP A 46 10.29 -3.48 19.05
N LYS A 47 10.91 -4.48 18.45
CA LYS A 47 12.16 -4.33 17.73
C LYS A 47 12.03 -3.77 16.31
N THR A 48 10.85 -3.30 15.89
CA THR A 48 10.62 -2.80 14.53
C THR A 48 11.63 -1.74 14.11
N VAL A 49 11.79 -0.69 14.93
CA VAL A 49 12.73 0.41 14.64
C VAL A 49 14.17 -0.06 14.57
N ASP A 50 14.58 -0.97 15.46
CA ASP A 50 15.95 -1.50 15.46
C ASP A 50 16.22 -2.33 14.20
N ILE A 51 15.25 -3.14 13.79
CA ILE A 51 15.34 -3.91 12.54
C ILE A 51 15.49 -2.98 11.33
N ILE A 52 14.70 -1.91 11.24
CA ILE A 52 14.79 -0.96 10.13
C ILE A 52 16.19 -0.31 10.11
N LYS A 53 16.72 0.09 11.27
CA LYS A 53 18.07 0.68 11.36
C LYS A 53 19.16 -0.30 10.91
N GLU A 54 19.05 -1.61 11.16
CA GLU A 54 19.97 -2.61 10.63
C GLU A 54 20.00 -2.63 9.09
N TYR A 55 18.83 -2.45 8.44
CA TYR A 55 18.73 -2.33 6.98
C TYR A 55 19.36 -1.03 6.47
N MET A 56 19.14 0.09 7.14
CA MET A 56 19.73 1.40 6.78
C MET A 56 21.25 1.39 6.77
N ILE A 57 21.90 0.57 7.59
CA ILE A 57 23.38 0.42 7.58
C ILE A 57 23.88 -0.14 6.24
N ARG A 58 23.06 -0.96 5.56
CA ARG A 58 23.43 -1.67 4.32
C ARG A 58 22.83 -1.06 3.07
N HIS A 59 21.80 -0.20 3.22
CA HIS A 59 21.01 0.38 2.15
C HIS A 59 20.79 1.86 2.43
N ASP A 60 21.50 2.71 1.74
CA ASP A 60 21.48 4.18 1.90
C ASP A 60 20.19 4.84 1.37
N ASN A 61 19.42 4.09 0.59
CA ASN A 61 18.13 4.53 0.06
C ASN A 61 16.94 4.24 1.00
N ILE A 62 17.16 3.75 2.22
CA ILE A 62 16.12 3.56 3.24
C ILE A 62 16.13 4.74 4.21
N HIS A 63 14.97 5.40 4.34
CA HIS A 63 14.77 6.55 5.21
C HIS A 63 13.72 6.26 6.25
N LEU A 64 14.09 6.31 7.54
CA LEU A 64 13.20 6.09 8.67
C LEU A 64 12.80 7.42 9.31
N PHE A 65 11.52 7.58 9.51
CA PHE A 65 10.92 8.65 10.31
C PHE A 65 10.10 8.02 11.43
N VAL A 66 10.22 8.56 12.64
CA VAL A 66 9.44 8.11 13.81
C VAL A 66 8.54 9.23 14.26
N ASN A 67 7.26 8.98 14.40
CA ASN A 67 6.30 9.98 14.85
C ASN A 67 6.57 10.42 16.30
N SER A 68 6.20 11.64 16.66
CA SER A 68 6.27 12.13 18.04
C SER A 68 5.09 11.68 18.91
N LYS A 69 3.99 11.26 18.26
CA LYS A 69 2.79 10.68 18.88
C LYS A 69 2.18 9.68 17.94
N ARG A 70 1.39 8.75 18.49
CA ARG A 70 0.68 7.76 17.69
C ARG A 70 -0.40 8.43 16.84
N LEU A 71 -0.35 8.19 15.53
CA LEU A 71 -1.28 8.77 14.56
C LEU A 71 -2.36 7.77 14.11
N GLY A 72 -2.05 6.47 14.10
CA GLY A 72 -2.86 5.44 13.44
C GLY A 72 -2.57 5.34 11.94
N ALA A 73 -3.08 4.29 11.30
CA ALA A 73 -2.66 3.91 9.96
C ALA A 73 -2.87 5.02 8.91
N HIS A 74 -4.10 5.57 8.80
CA HIS A 74 -4.42 6.56 7.77
C HIS A 74 -3.57 7.85 7.87
N PRO A 75 -3.53 8.60 8.98
CA PRO A 75 -2.70 9.80 9.08
C PRO A 75 -1.22 9.48 8.94
N ASN A 76 -0.76 8.30 9.39
CA ASN A 76 0.62 7.86 9.26
C ASN A 76 1.03 7.74 7.79
N PHE A 77 0.18 7.11 6.95
CA PHE A 77 0.41 7.06 5.50
C PHE A 77 0.40 8.45 4.86
N MET A 78 -0.53 9.33 5.23
CA MET A 78 -0.58 10.68 4.68
C MET A 78 0.72 11.45 4.95
N VAL A 79 1.25 11.38 6.18
CA VAL A 79 2.54 12.00 6.54
C VAL A 79 3.71 11.35 5.78
N ALA A 80 3.69 10.05 5.59
CA ALA A 80 4.74 9.32 4.87
C ALA A 80 4.76 9.66 3.38
N LEU A 81 3.59 9.76 2.74
CA LEU A 81 3.43 10.08 1.33
C LEU A 81 4.00 11.46 0.97
N GLU A 82 3.87 12.45 1.87
CA GLU A 82 4.42 13.80 1.65
C GLU A 82 5.97 13.81 1.56
N LYS A 83 6.65 12.78 2.05
CA LYS A 83 8.12 12.66 2.05
C LYS A 83 8.67 12.06 0.75
N ALA A 84 7.83 11.46 -0.06
CA ALA A 84 8.24 10.78 -1.29
C ALA A 84 8.71 11.78 -2.37
N SER A 85 9.87 11.52 -2.99
CA SER A 85 10.49 12.37 -4.00
C SER A 85 10.44 11.78 -5.42
N GLY A 86 10.16 10.48 -5.57
CA GLY A 86 10.12 9.79 -6.86
C GLY A 86 9.00 10.27 -7.78
N ASN A 87 9.07 9.89 -9.05
CA ASN A 87 8.02 10.18 -10.03
C ASN A 87 6.76 9.38 -9.74
N TYR A 88 6.95 8.13 -9.29
CA TYR A 88 5.89 7.22 -8.88
C TYR A 88 6.05 6.80 -7.44
N ILE A 89 4.94 6.48 -6.80
CA ILE A 89 4.88 6.00 -5.42
C ILE A 89 4.20 4.64 -5.40
N ALA A 90 4.85 3.66 -4.78
CA ALA A 90 4.28 2.36 -4.44
C ALA A 90 4.03 2.27 -2.94
N ILE A 91 2.83 1.85 -2.53
CA ILE A 91 2.50 1.69 -1.12
C ILE A 91 2.80 0.26 -0.67
N SER A 92 3.34 0.14 0.53
CA SER A 92 3.67 -1.14 1.16
C SER A 92 3.09 -1.20 2.57
N ASP A 93 2.40 -2.29 2.89
CA ASP A 93 2.17 -2.68 4.27
C ASP A 93 3.44 -3.33 4.84
N GLN A 94 3.62 -3.35 6.16
CA GLN A 94 4.85 -3.83 6.81
C GLN A 94 4.98 -5.36 6.88
N ASP A 95 3.90 -6.08 6.57
CA ASP A 95 3.69 -7.49 6.88
C ASP A 95 3.34 -8.36 5.66
N ASP A 96 3.37 -7.78 4.47
CA ASP A 96 3.14 -8.46 3.20
C ASP A 96 4.42 -9.07 2.61
N ILE A 97 4.34 -9.61 1.40
CA ILE A 97 5.47 -10.01 0.58
C ILE A 97 5.17 -9.62 -0.87
N TRP A 98 6.10 -8.92 -1.52
CA TRP A 98 5.98 -8.56 -2.93
C TRP A 98 6.57 -9.63 -3.84
N GLU A 99 5.91 -9.88 -4.96
CA GLU A 99 6.49 -10.65 -6.05
C GLU A 99 7.65 -9.87 -6.69
N LEU A 100 8.69 -10.59 -7.10
CA LEU A 100 9.97 -10.06 -7.57
C LEU A 100 9.83 -9.00 -8.69
N THR A 101 8.84 -9.15 -9.55
CA THR A 101 8.61 -8.29 -10.73
C THR A 101 7.47 -7.30 -10.55
N LYS A 102 7.02 -7.04 -9.30
CA LYS A 102 5.83 -6.21 -9.05
C LYS A 102 5.97 -4.82 -9.67
N ILE A 103 7.04 -4.10 -9.33
CA ILE A 103 7.23 -2.72 -9.80
C ILE A 103 7.45 -2.68 -11.31
N GLU A 104 8.25 -3.57 -11.86
CA GLU A 104 8.49 -3.66 -13.31
C GLU A 104 7.18 -3.81 -14.10
N LYS A 105 6.31 -4.73 -13.68
CA LYS A 105 5.02 -4.97 -14.33
C LYS A 105 4.04 -3.81 -14.14
N GLN A 106 3.98 -3.22 -12.95
CA GLN A 106 3.12 -2.07 -12.71
C GLN A 106 3.55 -0.84 -13.51
N ILE A 107 4.86 -0.57 -13.64
CA ILE A 107 5.39 0.51 -14.49
C ILE A 107 5.09 0.25 -15.98
N ALA A 108 5.13 -1.00 -16.42
CA ALA A 108 4.76 -1.35 -17.79
C ALA A 108 3.26 -1.12 -18.05
N CYS A 109 2.41 -1.40 -17.06
CA CYS A 109 0.94 -1.26 -17.16
C CYS A 109 0.44 0.18 -17.05
N ILE A 110 1.10 1.04 -16.24
CA ILE A 110 0.57 2.37 -15.87
C ILE A 110 0.54 3.39 -17.02
N LYS A 111 1.18 3.11 -18.14
CA LYS A 111 1.34 4.05 -19.27
C LYS A 111 0.01 4.66 -19.70
N GLY A 112 -0.09 6.00 -19.59
CA GLY A 112 -1.30 6.75 -19.94
C GLY A 112 -2.35 6.83 -18.83
N TYR A 113 -2.03 6.33 -17.65
CA TYR A 113 -2.87 6.38 -16.44
C TYR A 113 -2.07 6.94 -15.26
N THR A 114 -2.75 7.45 -14.26
CA THR A 114 -2.11 8.00 -13.05
C THR A 114 -2.02 7.02 -11.90
N LEU A 115 -2.77 5.91 -11.95
CA LEU A 115 -2.68 4.83 -10.97
C LEU A 115 -2.79 3.47 -11.65
N CYS A 116 -1.89 2.57 -11.26
CA CYS A 116 -1.94 1.14 -11.56
C CYS A 116 -2.12 0.36 -10.25
N PHE A 117 -2.96 -0.65 -10.25
CA PHE A 117 -3.04 -1.60 -9.15
C PHE A 117 -2.89 -3.04 -9.64
N SER A 118 -2.25 -3.87 -8.83
CA SER A 118 -2.14 -5.31 -9.06
C SER A 118 -3.15 -6.08 -8.21
N LEU A 119 -3.30 -7.38 -8.50
CA LEU A 119 -4.05 -8.26 -7.62
C LEU A 119 -3.21 -8.68 -6.42
N SER A 120 -3.88 -9.01 -5.33
CA SER A 120 -3.26 -9.52 -4.10
C SER A 120 -3.86 -10.87 -3.75
N ARG A 121 -3.02 -11.80 -3.27
CA ARG A 121 -3.45 -13.10 -2.75
C ARG A 121 -3.24 -13.13 -1.25
N ALA A 122 -4.28 -13.45 -0.50
CA ALA A 122 -4.17 -13.64 0.94
C ALA A 122 -3.38 -14.92 1.28
N PHE A 123 -2.58 -14.87 2.35
CA PHE A 123 -1.88 -16.01 2.92
C PHE A 123 -1.71 -15.84 4.44
N GLY A 124 -1.29 -16.88 5.15
CA GLY A 124 -1.08 -16.85 6.59
C GLY A 124 -2.18 -17.56 7.38
N ASP A 125 -2.42 -17.10 8.62
CA ASP A 125 -3.28 -17.79 9.57
C ASP A 125 -4.75 -17.79 9.13
N GLY A 126 -5.37 -18.99 9.06
CA GLY A 126 -6.80 -19.14 8.77
C GLY A 126 -7.23 -18.82 7.33
N VAL A 127 -6.28 -18.72 6.40
CA VAL A 127 -6.58 -18.51 4.98
C VAL A 127 -6.81 -19.85 4.28
N GLU A 128 -8.01 -20.07 3.76
CA GLU A 128 -8.28 -21.14 2.83
C GLU A 128 -7.56 -20.86 1.49
N ALA A 129 -6.99 -21.90 0.89
CA ALA A 129 -5.99 -21.82 -0.19
C ALA A 129 -6.45 -21.16 -1.50
N TYR A 130 -7.71 -20.76 -1.67
CA TYR A 130 -8.26 -20.27 -2.93
C TYR A 130 -9.23 -19.09 -2.73
N THR A 131 -8.71 -17.90 -2.63
CA THR A 131 -9.52 -16.72 -2.91
C THR A 131 -9.31 -16.33 -4.37
N GLU A 132 -10.34 -16.41 -5.21
CA GLU A 132 -10.28 -15.90 -6.58
C GLU A 132 -9.94 -14.40 -6.55
N CYS A 133 -8.82 -14.04 -7.15
CA CYS A 133 -8.45 -12.65 -7.33
C CYS A 133 -9.19 -12.12 -8.57
N ARG A 134 -10.23 -11.32 -8.37
CA ARG A 134 -10.97 -10.66 -9.47
C ARG A 134 -10.52 -9.21 -9.59
N VAL A 135 -10.39 -8.75 -10.83
CA VAL A 135 -10.15 -7.32 -11.10
C VAL A 135 -11.42 -6.55 -10.71
N PRO A 136 -11.35 -5.62 -9.73
CA PRO A 136 -12.50 -4.85 -9.33
C PRO A 136 -12.91 -3.84 -10.41
N ASN A 137 -14.19 -3.50 -10.43
CA ASN A 137 -14.69 -2.41 -11.25
C ASN A 137 -14.28 -1.07 -10.65
N THR A 138 -13.53 -0.27 -11.40
CA THR A 138 -12.96 1.02 -10.98
C THR A 138 -13.80 2.23 -11.39
N ASN A 139 -15.07 2.05 -11.78
CA ASN A 139 -15.97 3.17 -12.03
C ASN A 139 -16.04 4.08 -10.79
N VAL A 140 -15.96 5.40 -10.99
CA VAL A 140 -15.88 6.40 -9.90
C VAL A 140 -17.05 6.30 -8.92
N PHE A 141 -18.27 6.07 -9.40
CA PHE A 141 -19.44 5.90 -8.53
C PHE A 141 -19.33 4.66 -7.67
N ARG A 142 -18.74 3.57 -8.20
CA ARG A 142 -18.52 2.36 -7.42
C ARG A 142 -17.43 2.54 -6.38
N LEU A 143 -16.36 3.26 -6.70
CA LEU A 143 -15.29 3.58 -5.76
C LEU A 143 -15.79 4.39 -4.57
N LEU A 144 -16.74 5.33 -4.78
CA LEU A 144 -17.32 6.13 -3.69
C LEU A 144 -18.03 5.29 -2.63
N PHE A 145 -18.66 4.17 -3.02
CA PHE A 145 -19.42 3.31 -2.11
C PHE A 145 -18.66 2.06 -1.67
N TYR A 146 -17.65 1.64 -2.44
CA TYR A 146 -16.89 0.43 -2.22
C TYR A 146 -15.41 0.67 -2.50
N PRO A 147 -14.59 0.92 -1.46
CA PRO A 147 -13.14 1.01 -1.62
C PRO A 147 -12.59 -0.39 -1.96
N VAL A 148 -12.39 -0.65 -3.24
CA VAL A 148 -12.03 -1.98 -3.77
C VAL A 148 -10.56 -2.11 -4.14
N ILE A 149 -9.78 -1.01 -4.07
CA ILE A 149 -8.36 -1.00 -4.39
C ILE A 149 -7.58 -0.78 -3.11
N PRO A 150 -6.96 -1.81 -2.54
CA PRO A 150 -6.18 -1.66 -1.31
C PRO A 150 -4.87 -0.92 -1.59
N GLY A 151 -4.43 -0.11 -0.63
CA GLY A 151 -3.20 0.69 -0.73
C GLY A 151 -1.99 -0.13 -1.15
N HIS A 152 -1.75 -1.28 -0.52
CA HIS A 152 -0.60 -2.16 -0.79
C HIS A 152 -0.52 -2.70 -2.24
N ALA A 153 -1.62 -2.58 -2.99
CA ALA A 153 -1.66 -2.99 -4.40
C ALA A 153 -1.32 -1.85 -5.37
N MET A 154 -1.24 -0.60 -4.90
CA MET A 154 -1.13 0.60 -5.73
C MET A 154 0.31 0.95 -6.11
N LEU A 155 0.48 1.39 -7.35
CA LEU A 155 1.55 2.25 -7.87
C LEU A 155 0.88 3.44 -8.54
N PHE A 156 1.28 4.68 -8.22
CA PHE A 156 0.64 5.87 -8.77
C PHE A 156 1.63 7.00 -9.00
N GLU A 157 1.30 7.93 -9.90
CA GLU A 157 2.08 9.13 -10.13
C GLU A 157 2.05 10.04 -8.89
N ARG A 158 3.20 10.54 -8.46
CA ARG A 158 3.29 11.45 -7.31
C ARG A 158 2.40 12.70 -7.45
N SER A 159 2.13 13.13 -8.68
CA SER A 159 1.21 14.25 -8.99
C SER A 159 -0.19 14.08 -8.42
N VAL A 160 -0.67 12.85 -8.22
CA VAL A 160 -1.98 12.54 -7.61
C VAL A 160 -2.10 13.16 -6.22
N LEU A 161 -1.00 13.26 -5.45
CA LEU A 161 -1.01 13.83 -4.11
C LEU A 161 -1.47 15.29 -4.07
N SER A 162 -1.26 16.06 -5.14
CA SER A 162 -1.71 17.46 -5.23
C SER A 162 -3.24 17.59 -5.32
N HIS A 163 -3.94 16.52 -5.63
CA HIS A 163 -5.40 16.48 -5.78
C HIS A 163 -6.13 15.87 -4.57
N ILE A 164 -5.38 15.46 -3.53
CA ILE A 164 -5.97 14.85 -2.34
C ILE A 164 -6.26 15.94 -1.30
N PRO A 165 -7.51 16.06 -0.81
CA PRO A 165 -7.83 16.97 0.27
C PRO A 165 -7.20 16.51 1.59
N LYS A 166 -6.74 17.46 2.40
CA LYS A 166 -6.30 17.17 3.77
C LYS A 166 -7.54 16.91 4.64
N THR A 167 -7.81 15.66 4.93
CA THR A 167 -8.96 15.21 5.72
C THR A 167 -8.64 13.94 6.49
N ASP A 168 -9.17 13.83 7.71
CA ASP A 168 -9.06 12.63 8.54
C ASP A 168 -10.31 11.73 8.45
N TYR A 169 -11.32 12.13 7.66
CA TYR A 169 -12.60 11.43 7.57
C TYR A 169 -12.63 10.31 6.52
N VAL A 170 -11.69 10.30 5.59
CA VAL A 170 -11.66 9.34 4.48
C VAL A 170 -10.31 8.67 4.45
N VAL A 171 -10.30 7.34 4.32
CA VAL A 171 -9.06 6.56 4.28
C VAL A 171 -8.20 6.89 3.04
N TYR A 172 -6.89 6.88 3.20
CA TYR A 172 -5.93 7.35 2.20
C TYR A 172 -6.03 6.62 0.85
N ASP A 173 -6.28 5.32 0.87
CA ASP A 173 -6.37 4.50 -0.35
C ASP A 173 -7.60 4.85 -1.18
N LEU A 174 -8.74 5.15 -0.56
CA LEU A 174 -9.92 5.66 -1.26
C LEU A 174 -9.66 7.06 -1.84
N LEU A 175 -9.00 7.96 -1.08
CA LEU A 175 -8.64 9.30 -1.58
C LEU A 175 -7.73 9.21 -2.81
N LEU A 176 -6.71 8.35 -2.76
CA LEU A 176 -5.80 8.11 -3.88
C LEU A 176 -6.54 7.57 -5.12
N ALA A 177 -7.39 6.56 -4.91
CA ALA A 177 -8.14 5.96 -6.00
C ALA A 177 -9.12 6.97 -6.65
N LEU A 178 -9.82 7.78 -5.85
CA LEU A 178 -10.74 8.80 -6.37
C LEU A 178 -10.00 9.91 -7.11
N ALA A 179 -8.91 10.45 -6.53
CA ALA A 179 -8.10 11.48 -7.18
C ALA A 179 -7.51 10.96 -8.50
N ALA A 180 -6.90 9.78 -8.50
CA ALA A 180 -6.35 9.19 -9.71
C ALA A 180 -7.41 8.97 -10.79
N ASN A 181 -8.60 8.47 -10.42
CA ASN A 181 -9.69 8.23 -11.36
C ASN A 181 -10.17 9.53 -12.04
N LEU A 182 -10.25 10.62 -11.28
CA LEU A 182 -10.73 11.91 -11.77
C LEU A 182 -9.70 12.67 -12.62
N PHE A 183 -8.41 12.50 -12.34
CA PHE A 183 -7.36 13.34 -12.93
C PHE A 183 -6.43 12.61 -13.93
N GLY A 184 -6.63 11.32 -14.20
CA GLY A 184 -5.80 10.62 -15.20
C GLY A 184 -6.16 9.16 -15.40
N GLY A 185 -7.08 8.64 -14.59
CA GLY A 185 -7.59 7.27 -14.73
C GLY A 185 -6.79 6.20 -14.01
N ILE A 186 -7.41 5.04 -13.89
CA ILE A 186 -6.89 3.86 -13.19
C ILE A 186 -6.80 2.68 -14.15
N VAL A 187 -5.71 1.94 -14.08
CA VAL A 187 -5.53 0.68 -14.83
C VAL A 187 -5.24 -0.48 -13.88
N ALA A 188 -5.77 -1.65 -14.21
CA ALA A 188 -5.43 -2.90 -13.53
C ALA A 188 -4.24 -3.59 -14.21
N CYS A 189 -3.27 -4.04 -13.41
CA CYS A 189 -2.32 -5.07 -13.78
C CYS A 189 -2.91 -6.41 -13.29
N PRO A 190 -3.46 -7.27 -14.17
CA PRO A 190 -4.30 -8.41 -13.77
C PRO A 190 -3.48 -9.62 -13.29
N GLU A 191 -2.38 -9.36 -12.61
CA GLU A 191 -1.49 -10.35 -12.03
C GLU A 191 -1.44 -10.24 -10.52
N VAL A 192 -1.29 -11.38 -9.84
CA VAL A 192 -1.05 -11.42 -8.39
C VAL A 192 0.41 -11.05 -8.15
N LEU A 193 0.66 -9.81 -7.71
CA LEU A 193 1.99 -9.27 -7.48
C LEU A 193 2.24 -8.94 -6.00
N ASN A 194 1.27 -9.20 -5.14
CA ASN A 194 1.37 -9.00 -3.70
C ASN A 194 0.76 -10.19 -2.94
N LEU A 195 1.50 -10.73 -2.00
CA LEU A 195 0.99 -11.69 -1.04
C LEU A 195 0.60 -10.94 0.24
N HIS A 196 -0.70 -10.81 0.48
CA HIS A 196 -1.26 -10.09 1.61
C HIS A 196 -1.40 -11.01 2.82
N ARG A 197 -0.65 -10.71 3.87
CA ARG A 197 -0.62 -11.55 5.08
C ARG A 197 -1.85 -11.35 5.95
N ARG A 198 -2.42 -12.46 6.40
CA ARG A 198 -3.49 -12.52 7.41
C ARG A 198 -2.93 -13.00 8.74
N HIS A 199 -3.12 -12.24 9.79
CA HIS A 199 -2.75 -12.60 11.17
C HIS A 199 -3.61 -11.84 12.18
N ASN A 200 -3.68 -12.33 13.41
CA ASN A 200 -4.60 -11.81 14.44
C ASN A 200 -4.33 -10.37 14.87
N SER A 201 -3.13 -9.85 14.66
CA SER A 201 -2.73 -8.46 14.97
C SER A 201 -2.83 -7.50 13.79
N ALA A 202 -3.26 -7.97 12.59
CA ALA A 202 -3.43 -7.10 11.44
C ALA A 202 -4.54 -6.08 11.68
N PHE A 203 -4.33 -4.84 11.25
CA PHE A 203 -5.31 -3.75 11.40
C PHE A 203 -6.68 -4.10 10.79
N SER A 204 -6.69 -4.78 9.65
CA SER A 204 -7.90 -5.24 8.95
C SER A 204 -8.62 -6.40 9.65
N TYR A 205 -8.00 -7.03 10.67
CA TYR A 205 -8.56 -8.18 11.39
C TYR A 205 -9.29 -7.80 12.68
N SER A 206 -9.35 -6.52 13.04
CA SER A 206 -10.20 -6.09 14.14
C SER A 206 -11.66 -6.47 13.81
N LYS A 207 -12.19 -7.51 14.51
CA LYS A 207 -13.59 -7.91 14.38
C LYS A 207 -14.45 -6.67 14.43
N PRO A 208 -15.41 -6.45 13.50
CA PRO A 208 -16.30 -5.31 13.58
C PRO A 208 -16.98 -5.36 14.95
N LYS A 209 -16.73 -4.36 15.80
CA LYS A 209 -17.51 -4.17 17.03
C LYS A 209 -18.94 -3.96 16.57
N ASN A 210 -19.77 -5.03 16.66
CA ASN A 210 -21.22 -5.03 16.51
C ASN A 210 -21.79 -3.91 15.61
N TYR A 211 -21.48 -3.95 14.31
CA TYR A 211 -22.31 -3.25 13.33
C TYR A 211 -23.58 -4.08 13.17
N ASN A 212 -24.72 -3.48 13.53
CA ASN A 212 -26.04 -4.09 13.33
C ASN A 212 -26.13 -4.61 11.88
N LYS A 213 -26.36 -5.91 11.72
CA LYS A 213 -26.53 -6.61 10.43
C LYS A 213 -27.67 -6.06 9.55
N SER A 214 -28.43 -5.06 10.01
CA SER A 214 -29.61 -4.53 9.34
C SER A 214 -29.33 -3.65 8.14
N ILE A 215 -28.11 -3.14 7.93
CA ILE A 215 -27.78 -2.24 6.80
C ILE A 215 -27.13 -2.98 5.64
N PHE A 216 -26.52 -4.15 5.85
CA PHE A 216 -25.81 -4.90 4.81
C PHE A 216 -26.66 -5.90 4.00
N ASN A 217 -27.92 -6.12 4.36
CA ASN A 217 -28.82 -7.05 3.65
C ASN A 217 -29.56 -6.44 2.44
N VAL A 218 -29.31 -5.19 2.08
CA VAL A 218 -30.06 -4.53 0.99
C VAL A 218 -29.39 -4.68 -0.40
N PHE A 219 -28.16 -5.20 -0.50
CA PHE A 219 -27.39 -5.20 -1.76
C PHE A 219 -26.80 -6.56 -2.16
N ASN A 220 -27.41 -7.67 -1.81
CA ASN A 220 -27.12 -8.97 -2.41
C ASN A 220 -28.07 -9.20 -3.61
N TYR A 221 -27.74 -8.61 -4.77
CA TYR A 221 -28.18 -9.02 -6.08
C TYR A 221 -27.03 -8.84 -7.08
#